data_b1ce4a4d3c8c19e47ff9c948d6164b53
#
_entry.id   b1ce4a4d3c8c19e47ff9c948d6164b53
#
_cell.length_a   1.000
_cell.length_b   1.000
_cell.length_c   1.000
_cell.angle_alpha   90.00
_cell.angle_beta   90.00
_cell.angle_gamma   90.00
#
_symmetry.space_group_name_H-M   'P 1'
#
loop_
_entity.id
_entity.type
_entity.pdbx_description
1 polymer ?
#
loop_
_entity_poly.entity_id
_entity_poly.type
_entity_poly.pdbx_seq_one_letter_code
_entity_poly.pdbx_strand_id
1 'polypeptide(L)'
;LLQGAVEDLTDEIKASKGTRSVAAYRDAYQYQQETNANLLQMAQAQAGYHGSHHSWNYYWGGFSEAQIAKLGSQIGRQWNGDLWNLSPEEMKVLRSNVDMWEQIRSSGKGGYGESVADRLDDYIEQAGKLEELTDQLYAGLTGITFDGLYDSFVDQLMDMDATAEDFADNVSEYFMRAMLSNQIGELYSDKLKEWWGKFGKAMEDNDLTEAERKALQDEYMGYVEEAMKLRDDLAKVTGYD
;
A
#
# COMPACT_ATOMS: atom_id res chain seq x y z
N LEU A 1 -8.95 -13.89 -20.09
CA LEU A 1 -8.39 -13.08 -21.20
C LEU A 1 -7.58 -11.88 -20.68
N LEU A 2 -8.13 -11.01 -19.83
CA LEU A 2 -7.42 -9.85 -19.28
C LEU A 2 -6.29 -10.25 -18.32
N GLN A 3 -6.50 -11.26 -17.50
CA GLN A 3 -5.52 -11.76 -16.52
C GLN A 3 -4.29 -12.37 -17.23
N GLY A 4 -4.48 -13.13 -18.31
CA GLY A 4 -3.37 -13.63 -19.12
C GLY A 4 -2.57 -12.51 -19.80
N ALA A 5 -3.25 -11.46 -20.27
CA ALA A 5 -2.59 -10.31 -20.87
C ALA A 5 -1.72 -9.53 -19.86
N VAL A 6 -2.13 -9.46 -18.58
CA VAL A 6 -1.32 -8.83 -17.50
C VAL A 6 -0.08 -9.69 -17.19
N GLU A 7 -0.22 -11.01 -17.15
CA GLU A 7 0.91 -11.93 -16.90
C GLU A 7 1.92 -11.87 -18.06
N ASP A 8 1.47 -11.92 -19.30
CA ASP A 8 2.32 -11.82 -20.50
C ASP A 8 3.06 -10.47 -20.54
N LEU A 9 2.37 -9.36 -20.28
CA LEU A 9 2.96 -8.01 -20.20
C LEU A 9 3.97 -7.90 -19.05
N THR A 10 3.69 -8.48 -17.90
CA THR A 10 4.59 -8.46 -16.75
C THR A 10 5.89 -9.20 -17.05
N ASP A 11 5.84 -10.32 -17.77
CA ASP A 11 7.03 -11.07 -18.18
C ASP A 11 7.84 -10.34 -19.27
N GLU A 12 7.16 -9.67 -20.21
CA GLU A 12 7.80 -8.83 -21.23
C GLU A 12 8.50 -7.61 -20.61
N ILE A 13 7.93 -7.03 -19.56
CA ILE A 13 8.49 -5.93 -18.78
C ILE A 13 9.78 -6.35 -18.04
N LYS A 14 9.80 -7.52 -17.39
CA LYS A 14 11.00 -8.04 -16.74
C LYS A 14 12.16 -8.27 -17.71
N ALA A 15 11.85 -8.47 -18.97
CA ALA A 15 12.84 -8.68 -20.04
C ALA A 15 13.30 -7.38 -20.73
N SER A 16 12.58 -6.24 -20.56
CA SER A 16 12.87 -4.97 -21.25
C SER A 16 13.51 -3.94 -20.31
N LYS A 17 14.51 -3.20 -20.80
CA LYS A 17 15.12 -2.08 -20.08
C LYS A 17 14.83 -0.75 -20.79
N GLY A 18 14.43 0.28 -20.03
CA GLY A 18 14.31 1.65 -20.51
C GLY A 18 12.87 2.13 -20.82
N THR A 19 12.70 3.13 -21.70
CA THR A 19 11.43 3.85 -21.96
C THR A 19 10.28 2.92 -22.42
N ARG A 20 10.59 1.80 -23.05
CA ARG A 20 9.59 0.79 -23.43
C ARG A 20 8.98 0.10 -22.21
N SER A 21 9.74 -0.08 -21.13
CA SER A 21 9.22 -0.69 -19.90
C SER A 21 8.17 0.18 -19.24
N VAL A 22 8.34 1.51 -19.20
CA VAL A 22 7.37 2.44 -18.62
C VAL A 22 6.02 2.39 -19.35
N ALA A 23 6.02 2.36 -20.69
CA ALA A 23 4.78 2.23 -21.48
C ALA A 23 4.08 0.90 -21.18
N ALA A 24 4.82 -0.21 -21.16
CA ALA A 24 4.28 -1.52 -20.85
C ALA A 24 3.73 -1.64 -19.42
N TYR A 25 4.39 -1.01 -18.42
CA TYR A 25 3.86 -0.91 -17.06
C TYR A 25 2.56 -0.10 -17.01
N ARG A 26 2.48 1.01 -17.75
CA ARG A 26 1.26 1.82 -17.83
C ARG A 26 0.10 1.03 -18.42
N ASP A 27 0.34 0.28 -19.50
CA ASP A 27 -0.67 -0.58 -20.10
C ASP A 27 -1.10 -1.70 -19.16
N ALA A 28 -0.16 -2.37 -18.50
CA ALA A 28 -0.43 -3.40 -17.51
C ALA A 28 -1.24 -2.84 -16.32
N TYR A 29 -0.92 -1.65 -15.85
CA TYR A 29 -1.65 -0.95 -14.81
C TYR A 29 -3.11 -0.68 -15.21
N GLN A 30 -3.35 -0.19 -16.43
CA GLN A 30 -4.71 0.05 -16.93
C GLN A 30 -5.52 -1.25 -17.02
N TYR A 31 -4.94 -2.31 -17.59
CA TYR A 31 -5.59 -3.62 -17.66
C TYR A 31 -5.89 -4.18 -16.27
N GLN A 32 -4.99 -3.99 -15.30
CA GLN A 32 -5.23 -4.44 -13.93
C GLN A 32 -6.35 -3.63 -13.25
N GLN A 33 -6.43 -2.32 -13.50
CA GLN A 33 -7.54 -1.50 -13.00
C GLN A 33 -8.89 -1.99 -13.55
N GLU A 34 -8.97 -2.27 -14.85
CA GLU A 34 -10.18 -2.81 -15.49
C GLU A 34 -10.54 -4.20 -14.92
N THR A 35 -9.53 -5.04 -14.70
CA THR A 35 -9.71 -6.36 -14.08
C THR A 35 -10.29 -6.24 -12.68
N ASN A 36 -9.75 -5.36 -11.84
CA ASN A 36 -10.23 -5.13 -10.47
C ASN A 36 -11.67 -4.60 -10.46
N ALA A 37 -11.99 -3.64 -11.32
CA ALA A 37 -13.36 -3.12 -11.45
C ALA A 37 -14.36 -4.21 -11.86
N ASN A 38 -13.97 -5.07 -12.81
CA ASN A 38 -14.79 -6.20 -13.26
C ASN A 38 -14.99 -7.24 -12.15
N LEU A 39 -13.96 -7.55 -11.37
CA LEU A 39 -14.06 -8.50 -10.25
C LEU A 39 -15.00 -7.99 -9.16
N LEU A 40 -14.92 -6.71 -8.82
CA LEU A 40 -15.85 -6.10 -7.87
C LEU A 40 -17.30 -6.16 -8.38
N GLN A 41 -17.52 -5.84 -9.67
CA GLN A 41 -18.85 -5.96 -10.29
C GLN A 41 -19.35 -7.42 -10.30
N MET A 42 -18.46 -8.38 -10.53
CA MET A 42 -18.82 -9.82 -10.48
C MET A 42 -19.20 -10.24 -9.05
N ALA A 43 -18.51 -9.76 -8.03
CA ALA A 43 -18.86 -10.01 -6.63
C ALA A 43 -20.25 -9.42 -6.28
N GLN A 44 -20.51 -8.18 -6.71
CA GLN A 44 -21.81 -7.53 -6.54
C GLN A 44 -22.94 -8.28 -7.29
N ALA A 45 -22.66 -8.69 -8.52
CA ALA A 45 -23.61 -9.48 -9.32
C ALA A 45 -23.91 -10.83 -8.67
N GLN A 46 -22.87 -11.49 -8.13
CA GLN A 46 -23.03 -12.76 -7.39
C GLN A 46 -23.90 -12.55 -6.14
N ALA A 47 -23.68 -11.47 -5.40
CA ALA A 47 -24.46 -11.11 -4.23
C ALA A 47 -25.94 -10.81 -4.57
N GLY A 48 -26.19 -10.22 -5.72
CA GLY A 48 -27.53 -9.91 -6.26
C GLY A 48 -28.17 -11.05 -7.05
N TYR A 49 -27.47 -12.16 -7.33
CA TYR A 49 -28.00 -13.23 -8.15
C TYR A 49 -29.26 -13.85 -7.54
N HIS A 50 -30.34 -13.90 -8.34
CA HIS A 50 -31.61 -14.53 -7.98
C HIS A 50 -31.68 -15.91 -8.65
N GLY A 51 -31.36 -16.96 -7.90
CA GLY A 51 -31.64 -18.32 -8.35
C GLY A 51 -33.11 -18.67 -8.16
N SER A 52 -33.42 -19.95 -7.85
CA SER A 52 -34.78 -20.42 -7.50
C SER A 52 -35.31 -19.82 -6.17
N HIS A 53 -34.47 -19.09 -5.45
CA HIS A 53 -34.73 -18.44 -4.16
C HIS A 53 -34.16 -17.01 -4.15
N HIS A 54 -34.17 -16.34 -3.00
CA HIS A 54 -33.61 -14.98 -2.85
C HIS A 54 -32.11 -14.92 -3.02
N SER A 55 -31.57 -13.76 -3.43
CA SER A 55 -30.14 -13.49 -3.52
C SER A 55 -29.46 -13.46 -2.17
N TRP A 56 -28.12 -13.52 -2.16
CA TRP A 56 -27.33 -13.32 -0.94
C TRP A 56 -27.68 -12.00 -0.24
N ASN A 57 -27.81 -10.90 -0.96
CA ASN A 57 -28.20 -9.60 -0.42
C ASN A 57 -29.51 -9.67 0.40
N TYR A 58 -30.45 -10.51 0.04
CA TYR A 58 -31.69 -10.71 0.80
C TYR A 58 -31.44 -11.40 2.16
N TYR A 59 -30.52 -12.35 2.20
CA TYR A 59 -30.19 -13.09 3.42
C TYR A 59 -29.10 -12.44 4.26
N TRP A 60 -28.40 -11.46 3.70
CA TRP A 60 -27.36 -10.75 4.39
C TRP A 60 -27.95 -9.79 5.43
N GLY A 61 -27.79 -10.14 6.70
CA GLY A 61 -28.29 -9.33 7.81
C GLY A 61 -27.41 -8.14 8.20
N GLY A 62 -26.27 -7.95 7.51
CA GLY A 62 -25.29 -6.93 7.85
C GLY A 62 -24.43 -7.29 9.08
N PHE A 63 -23.55 -6.36 9.43
CA PHE A 63 -22.70 -6.45 10.62
C PHE A 63 -23.40 -5.76 11.81
N SER A 64 -23.07 -6.19 13.03
CA SER A 64 -23.51 -5.54 14.25
C SER A 64 -22.82 -4.15 14.42
N GLU A 65 -23.42 -3.27 15.20
CA GLU A 65 -22.83 -1.95 15.50
C GLU A 65 -21.41 -2.06 16.08
N ALA A 66 -21.16 -3.06 16.92
CA ALA A 66 -19.84 -3.31 17.50
C ALA A 66 -18.81 -3.72 16.44
N GLN A 67 -19.20 -4.55 15.47
CA GLN A 67 -18.33 -4.95 14.35
C GLN A 67 -18.05 -3.76 13.42
N ILE A 68 -19.06 -2.96 13.14
CA ILE A 68 -18.94 -1.73 12.32
C ILE A 68 -17.98 -0.74 12.98
N ALA A 69 -18.12 -0.49 14.28
CA ALA A 69 -17.23 0.38 15.03
C ALA A 69 -15.80 -0.16 15.11
N LYS A 70 -15.65 -1.48 15.31
CA LYS A 70 -14.35 -2.16 15.34
C LYS A 70 -13.61 -1.98 14.01
N LEU A 71 -14.25 -2.30 12.89
CA LEU A 71 -13.64 -2.15 11.58
C LEU A 71 -13.36 -0.68 11.25
N GLY A 72 -14.30 0.23 11.54
CA GLY A 72 -14.10 1.66 11.36
C GLY A 72 -12.85 2.20 12.07
N SER A 73 -12.61 1.74 13.31
CA SER A 73 -11.38 2.07 14.06
C SER A 73 -10.13 1.51 13.39
N GLN A 74 -10.18 0.28 12.86
CA GLN A 74 -9.04 -0.38 12.21
C GLN A 74 -8.66 0.26 10.86
N ILE A 75 -9.66 0.76 10.11
CA ILE A 75 -9.45 1.43 8.81
C ILE A 75 -9.29 2.95 8.93
N GLY A 76 -9.30 3.50 10.15
CA GLY A 76 -9.05 4.92 10.39
C GLY A 76 -10.17 5.87 9.95
N ARG A 77 -11.39 5.38 9.72
CA ARG A 77 -12.56 6.22 9.35
C ARG A 77 -13.87 5.65 9.88
N GLN A 78 -14.91 6.50 9.93
CA GLN A 78 -16.26 6.01 10.17
C GLN A 78 -16.73 5.15 9.00
N TRP A 79 -17.25 3.97 9.31
CA TRP A 79 -17.83 3.05 8.34
C TRP A 79 -19.29 2.80 8.68
N ASN A 80 -20.14 2.73 7.67
CA ASN A 80 -21.59 2.55 7.83
C ASN A 80 -22.05 1.08 7.73
N GLY A 81 -21.13 0.13 7.60
CA GLY A 81 -21.44 -1.29 7.44
C GLY A 81 -21.70 -1.72 5.99
N ASP A 82 -21.60 -0.81 5.02
CA ASP A 82 -21.74 -1.14 3.60
C ASP A 82 -20.44 -1.77 3.08
N LEU A 83 -20.53 -3.08 2.79
CA LEU A 83 -19.42 -3.88 2.26
C LEU A 83 -18.84 -3.30 0.96
N TRP A 84 -19.69 -2.72 0.13
CA TRP A 84 -19.34 -2.28 -1.22
C TRP A 84 -18.65 -0.92 -1.28
N ASN A 85 -18.58 -0.20 -0.17
CA ASN A 85 -17.85 1.06 -0.07
C ASN A 85 -16.45 0.94 0.55
N LEU A 86 -15.99 -0.28 0.79
CA LEU A 86 -14.62 -0.54 1.26
C LEU A 86 -13.64 -0.53 0.08
N SER A 87 -12.49 0.13 0.29
CA SER A 87 -11.36 -0.01 -0.63
C SER A 87 -10.76 -1.43 -0.57
N PRO A 88 -9.96 -1.85 -1.54
CA PRO A 88 -9.27 -3.14 -1.47
C PRO A 88 -8.45 -3.34 -0.20
N GLU A 89 -7.75 -2.29 0.25
CA GLU A 89 -6.93 -2.29 1.47
C GLU A 89 -7.81 -2.44 2.71
N GLU A 90 -8.91 -1.69 2.78
CA GLU A 90 -9.90 -1.80 3.84
C GLU A 90 -10.56 -3.18 3.85
N MET A 91 -10.78 -3.77 2.68
CA MET A 91 -11.31 -5.12 2.54
C MET A 91 -10.32 -6.20 3.00
N LYS A 92 -9.01 -5.99 2.83
CA LYS A 92 -7.97 -6.83 3.47
C LYS A 92 -8.09 -6.81 4.99
N VAL A 93 -8.33 -5.62 5.58
CA VAL A 93 -8.53 -5.48 7.02
C VAL A 93 -9.80 -6.21 7.48
N LEU A 94 -10.90 -6.09 6.72
CA LEU A 94 -12.13 -6.85 6.97
C LEU A 94 -11.85 -8.36 6.93
N ARG A 95 -11.14 -8.85 5.90
CA ARG A 95 -10.79 -10.26 5.74
C ARG A 95 -9.95 -10.79 6.91
N SER A 96 -9.07 -9.98 7.48
CA SER A 96 -8.27 -10.35 8.64
C SER A 96 -9.09 -10.51 9.93
N ASN A 97 -10.29 -9.94 9.96
CA ASN A 97 -11.27 -10.19 11.02
C ASN A 97 -12.03 -11.49 10.72
N VAL A 98 -11.49 -12.61 11.15
CA VAL A 98 -11.99 -13.96 10.83
C VAL A 98 -13.47 -14.13 11.16
N ASP A 99 -13.92 -13.61 12.30
CA ASP A 99 -15.33 -13.63 12.73
C ASP A 99 -16.26 -12.92 11.74
N MET A 100 -15.85 -11.78 11.24
CA MET A 100 -16.61 -10.98 10.27
C MET A 100 -16.57 -11.64 8.87
N TRP A 101 -15.43 -12.17 8.47
CA TRP A 101 -15.29 -12.85 7.18
C TRP A 101 -16.11 -14.15 7.11
N GLU A 102 -16.08 -14.96 8.18
CA GLU A 102 -16.89 -16.15 8.29
C GLU A 102 -18.40 -15.85 8.34
N GLN A 103 -18.80 -14.70 8.87
CA GLN A 103 -20.19 -14.24 8.83
C GLN A 103 -20.65 -13.98 7.39
N ILE A 104 -19.81 -13.39 6.54
CA ILE A 104 -20.09 -13.24 5.10
C ILE A 104 -20.19 -14.63 4.46
N ARG A 105 -19.19 -15.48 4.67
CA ARG A 105 -19.03 -16.79 4.05
C ARG A 105 -20.16 -17.74 4.41
N SER A 106 -20.62 -17.72 5.64
CA SER A 106 -21.70 -18.57 6.14
C SER A 106 -23.11 -18.02 5.89
N SER A 107 -23.23 -16.78 5.41
CA SER A 107 -24.54 -16.16 5.18
C SER A 107 -25.20 -16.67 3.91
N GLY A 108 -26.55 -16.67 3.92
CA GLY A 108 -27.35 -17.13 2.79
C GLY A 108 -27.64 -18.63 2.80
N LYS A 109 -28.26 -19.12 1.74
CA LYS A 109 -28.57 -20.53 1.54
C LYS A 109 -27.86 -21.05 0.31
N GLY A 110 -27.43 -22.32 0.34
CA GLY A 110 -26.87 -23.00 -0.82
C GLY A 110 -25.49 -22.50 -1.27
N GLY A 111 -24.65 -21.99 -0.35
CA GLY A 111 -23.28 -21.57 -0.64
C GLY A 111 -23.16 -20.17 -1.26
N TYR A 112 -24.22 -19.36 -1.25
CA TYR A 112 -24.12 -18.00 -1.80
C TYR A 112 -23.10 -17.11 -1.07
N GLY A 113 -23.05 -17.21 0.26
CA GLY A 113 -22.07 -16.45 1.06
C GLY A 113 -20.64 -16.88 0.75
N GLU A 114 -20.40 -18.16 0.58
CA GLU A 114 -19.10 -18.70 0.18
C GLU A 114 -18.69 -18.15 -1.21
N SER A 115 -19.59 -18.21 -2.19
CA SER A 115 -19.34 -17.68 -3.53
C SER A 115 -19.08 -16.16 -3.54
N VAL A 116 -19.74 -15.37 -2.69
CA VAL A 116 -19.48 -13.94 -2.54
C VAL A 116 -18.11 -13.71 -1.92
N ALA A 117 -17.77 -14.44 -0.86
CA ALA A 117 -16.48 -14.35 -0.20
C ALA A 117 -15.32 -14.72 -1.15
N ASP A 118 -15.49 -15.79 -1.93
CA ASP A 118 -14.48 -16.21 -2.92
C ASP A 118 -14.25 -15.13 -4.00
N ARG A 119 -15.30 -14.45 -4.47
CA ARG A 119 -15.17 -13.34 -5.42
C ARG A 119 -14.50 -12.12 -4.81
N LEU A 120 -14.74 -11.86 -3.53
CA LEU A 120 -14.07 -10.79 -2.81
C LEU A 120 -12.60 -11.14 -2.52
N ASP A 121 -12.29 -12.41 -2.26
CA ASP A 121 -10.91 -12.89 -2.15
C ASP A 121 -10.13 -12.66 -3.46
N ASP A 122 -10.71 -13.02 -4.60
CA ASP A 122 -10.14 -12.76 -5.93
C ASP A 122 -9.89 -11.25 -6.12
N TYR A 123 -10.86 -10.40 -5.76
CA TYR A 123 -10.74 -8.95 -5.85
C TYR A 123 -9.60 -8.39 -5.00
N ILE A 124 -9.49 -8.83 -3.75
CA ILE A 124 -8.43 -8.42 -2.82
C ILE A 124 -7.05 -8.84 -3.36
N GLU A 125 -6.95 -10.05 -3.90
CA GLU A 125 -5.70 -10.59 -4.44
C GLU A 125 -5.23 -9.81 -5.67
N GLN A 126 -6.16 -9.49 -6.58
CA GLN A 126 -5.85 -8.71 -7.78
C GLN A 126 -5.52 -7.23 -7.47
N ALA A 127 -6.09 -6.68 -6.38
CA ALA A 127 -5.72 -5.34 -5.93
C ALA A 127 -4.26 -5.26 -5.45
N GLY A 128 -3.74 -6.32 -4.83
CA GLY A 128 -2.32 -6.41 -4.48
C GLY A 128 -1.39 -6.34 -5.70
N LYS A 129 -1.81 -6.94 -6.83
CA LYS A 129 -1.06 -6.83 -8.10
C LYS A 129 -1.07 -5.41 -8.66
N LEU A 130 -2.16 -4.66 -8.47
CA LEU A 130 -2.22 -3.26 -8.89
C LEU A 130 -1.23 -2.38 -8.11
N GLU A 131 -1.10 -2.61 -6.81
CA GLU A 131 -0.12 -1.92 -5.98
C GLU A 131 1.32 -2.25 -6.45
N GLU A 132 1.62 -3.52 -6.67
CA GLU A 132 2.92 -3.95 -7.19
C GLU A 132 3.26 -3.30 -8.53
N LEU A 133 2.30 -3.25 -9.47
CA LEU A 133 2.47 -2.59 -10.77
C LEU A 133 2.67 -1.08 -10.63
N THR A 134 1.99 -0.43 -9.68
CA THR A 134 2.18 0.98 -9.37
C THR A 134 3.60 1.24 -8.86
N ASP A 135 4.08 0.42 -7.94
CA ASP A 135 5.43 0.51 -7.40
C ASP A 135 6.49 0.30 -8.48
N GLN A 136 6.28 -0.67 -9.38
CA GLN A 136 7.16 -0.91 -10.51
C GLN A 136 7.15 0.26 -11.52
N LEU A 137 5.98 0.82 -11.81
CA LEU A 137 5.84 1.98 -12.68
C LEU A 137 6.59 3.20 -12.09
N TYR A 138 6.37 3.50 -10.83
CA TYR A 138 7.03 4.64 -10.18
C TYR A 138 8.53 4.42 -10.04
N ALA A 139 8.98 3.22 -9.73
CA ALA A 139 10.41 2.89 -9.75
C ALA A 139 11.04 3.09 -11.14
N GLY A 140 10.32 2.72 -12.20
CA GLY A 140 10.77 2.95 -13.59
C GLY A 140 10.80 4.42 -13.97
N LEU A 141 9.83 5.22 -13.53
CA LEU A 141 9.74 6.66 -13.81
C LEU A 141 10.76 7.48 -13.00
N THR A 142 10.91 7.18 -11.73
CA THR A 142 11.77 7.95 -10.81
C THR A 142 13.22 7.46 -10.77
N GLY A 143 13.47 6.23 -11.23
CA GLY A 143 14.79 5.58 -11.13
C GLY A 143 15.13 5.09 -9.72
N ILE A 144 14.20 5.19 -8.76
CA ILE A 144 14.38 4.74 -7.38
C ILE A 144 13.18 3.90 -6.92
N THR A 145 13.43 2.77 -6.26
CA THR A 145 12.38 1.99 -5.59
C THR A 145 11.98 2.63 -4.27
N PHE A 146 10.78 2.30 -3.76
CA PHE A 146 10.39 2.78 -2.45
C PHE A 146 11.35 2.31 -1.34
N ASP A 147 11.77 1.05 -1.37
CA ASP A 147 12.75 0.51 -0.42
C ASP A 147 14.07 1.29 -0.47
N GLY A 148 14.57 1.59 -1.67
CA GLY A 148 15.78 2.40 -1.83
C GLY A 148 15.64 3.84 -1.32
N LEU A 149 14.46 4.44 -1.47
CA LEU A 149 14.15 5.74 -0.87
C LEU A 149 14.10 5.67 0.66
N TYR A 150 13.43 4.65 1.19
CA TYR A 150 13.31 4.43 2.63
C TYR A 150 14.70 4.20 3.27
N ASP A 151 15.50 3.33 2.68
CA ASP A 151 16.87 3.07 3.15
C ASP A 151 17.71 4.36 3.14
N SER A 152 17.63 5.14 2.06
CA SER A 152 18.33 6.43 1.98
C SER A 152 17.86 7.43 3.06
N PHE A 153 16.57 7.41 3.40
CA PHE A 153 16.04 8.26 4.47
C PHE A 153 16.57 7.82 5.84
N VAL A 154 16.54 6.53 6.12
CA VAL A 154 17.09 5.98 7.39
C VAL A 154 18.60 6.25 7.49
N ASP A 155 19.36 6.07 6.40
CA ASP A 155 20.79 6.35 6.36
C ASP A 155 21.10 7.83 6.67
N GLN A 156 20.29 8.75 6.17
CA GLN A 156 20.44 10.19 6.51
C GLN A 156 20.18 10.44 8.00
N LEU A 157 19.24 9.70 8.63
CA LEU A 157 19.02 9.81 10.08
C LEU A 157 20.15 9.22 10.91
N MET A 158 20.91 8.30 10.35
CA MET A 158 22.07 7.70 11.02
C MET A 158 23.25 8.69 11.14
N ASP A 159 23.30 9.73 10.26
CA ASP A 159 24.41 10.70 10.21
C ASP A 159 25.77 10.00 10.14
N MET A 160 25.93 9.17 9.11
CA MET A 160 27.06 8.22 8.95
C MET A 160 28.35 8.89 8.43
N ASP A 161 28.82 9.95 9.08
CA ASP A 161 30.21 10.39 8.97
C ASP A 161 31.15 9.59 9.94
N ALA A 162 30.59 8.59 10.64
CA ALA A 162 31.35 7.77 11.56
C ALA A 162 32.35 6.87 10.83
N THR A 163 33.61 7.01 11.14
CA THR A 163 34.68 6.12 10.64
C THR A 163 34.60 4.73 11.34
N ALA A 164 35.24 3.72 10.76
CA ALA A 164 35.32 2.39 11.40
C ALA A 164 35.97 2.42 12.79
N GLU A 165 36.75 3.45 13.07
CA GLU A 165 37.44 3.69 14.37
C GLU A 165 36.42 4.24 15.39
N ASP A 166 35.55 5.20 14.98
CA ASP A 166 34.45 5.74 15.80
C ASP A 166 33.44 4.65 16.17
N PHE A 167 33.19 3.70 15.24
CA PHE A 167 32.32 2.55 15.49
C PHE A 167 32.88 1.63 16.59
N ALA A 168 34.20 1.37 16.58
CA ALA A 168 34.84 0.48 17.57
C ALA A 168 34.81 1.08 18.98
N ASP A 169 34.93 2.40 19.08
CA ASP A 169 34.98 3.12 20.37
C ASP A 169 33.58 3.40 20.96
N ASN A 170 32.54 3.51 20.12
CA ASN A 170 31.18 3.88 20.50
C ASN A 170 30.10 2.92 19.99
N VAL A 171 30.36 1.61 20.04
CA VAL A 171 29.43 0.59 19.54
C VAL A 171 28.01 0.74 20.12
N SER A 172 27.89 1.07 21.40
CA SER A 172 26.61 1.21 22.09
C SER A 172 25.81 2.41 21.57
N GLU A 173 26.46 3.53 21.35
CA GLU A 173 25.85 4.74 20.78
C GLU A 173 25.40 4.49 19.33
N TYR A 174 26.23 3.83 18.53
CA TYR A 174 25.90 3.44 17.15
C TYR A 174 24.63 2.58 17.11
N PHE A 175 24.53 1.53 17.94
CA PHE A 175 23.36 0.68 17.98
C PHE A 175 22.10 1.44 18.41
N MET A 176 22.21 2.38 19.35
CA MET A 176 21.07 3.20 19.75
C MET A 176 20.63 4.15 18.64
N ARG A 177 21.57 4.78 17.94
CA ARG A 177 21.24 5.60 16.76
C ARG A 177 20.56 4.78 15.68
N ALA A 178 21.09 3.59 15.37
CA ALA A 178 20.50 2.69 14.38
C ALA A 178 19.07 2.30 14.77
N MET A 179 18.85 1.94 16.03
CA MET A 179 17.52 1.57 16.51
C MET A 179 16.55 2.75 16.44
N LEU A 180 16.95 3.94 16.90
CA LEU A 180 16.12 5.15 16.84
C LEU A 180 15.83 5.56 15.39
N SER A 181 16.83 5.52 14.51
CA SER A 181 16.66 5.86 13.09
C SER A 181 15.68 4.93 12.38
N ASN A 182 15.75 3.63 12.67
CA ASN A 182 14.78 2.67 12.13
C ASN A 182 13.37 2.90 12.68
N GLN A 183 13.21 3.12 13.99
CA GLN A 183 11.89 3.40 14.57
C GLN A 183 11.28 4.69 14.03
N ILE A 184 12.09 5.73 13.86
CA ILE A 184 11.65 6.98 13.25
C ILE A 184 11.35 6.78 11.76
N GLY A 185 12.17 6.01 11.04
CA GLY A 185 11.91 5.63 9.65
C GLY A 185 10.52 5.00 9.49
N GLU A 186 10.14 4.09 10.36
CA GLU A 186 8.81 3.47 10.37
C GLU A 186 7.69 4.50 10.55
N LEU A 187 7.88 5.52 11.42
CA LEU A 187 6.89 6.59 11.62
C LEU A 187 6.70 7.47 10.37
N TYR A 188 7.72 7.57 9.52
CA TYR A 188 7.69 8.36 8.28
C TYR A 188 7.36 7.53 7.04
N SER A 189 7.25 6.21 7.15
CA SER A 189 7.04 5.30 6.01
C SER A 189 5.86 5.72 5.13
N ASP A 190 4.70 6.02 5.72
CA ASP A 190 3.50 6.45 4.96
C ASP A 190 3.72 7.79 4.26
N LYS A 191 4.34 8.75 4.93
CA LYS A 191 4.69 10.06 4.34
C LYS A 191 5.67 9.91 3.17
N LEU A 192 6.66 9.04 3.31
CA LEU A 192 7.63 8.74 2.27
C LEU A 192 6.97 8.04 1.07
N LYS A 193 6.04 7.11 1.32
CA LYS A 193 5.28 6.43 0.27
C LYS A 193 4.41 7.43 -0.51
N GLU A 194 3.74 8.35 0.19
CA GLU A 194 2.96 9.42 -0.43
C GLU A 194 3.85 10.36 -1.26
N TRP A 195 4.98 10.78 -0.72
CA TRP A 195 5.94 11.61 -1.41
C TRP A 195 6.49 10.94 -2.68
N TRP A 196 6.87 9.67 -2.59
CA TRP A 196 7.33 8.89 -3.73
C TRP A 196 6.26 8.75 -4.82
N GLY A 197 5.00 8.59 -4.41
CA GLY A 197 3.86 8.62 -5.33
C GLY A 197 3.68 9.97 -6.03
N LYS A 198 3.88 11.09 -5.32
CA LYS A 198 3.89 12.44 -5.92
C LYS A 198 5.01 12.58 -6.93
N PHE A 199 6.20 12.08 -6.60
CA PHE A 199 7.34 12.09 -7.51
C PHE A 199 7.08 11.24 -8.76
N GLY A 200 6.56 10.03 -8.60
CA GLY A 200 6.17 9.17 -9.73
C GLY A 200 5.17 9.85 -10.66
N LYS A 201 4.15 10.49 -10.10
CA LYS A 201 3.15 11.25 -10.88
C LYS A 201 3.76 12.44 -11.61
N ALA A 202 4.63 13.21 -10.97
CA ALA A 202 5.32 14.33 -11.60
C ALA A 202 6.23 13.89 -12.77
N MET A 203 6.69 12.63 -12.75
CA MET A 203 7.52 12.06 -13.82
C MET A 203 6.70 11.40 -14.96
N GLU A 204 5.36 11.39 -14.90
CA GLU A 204 4.53 10.69 -15.91
C GLU A 204 4.65 11.27 -17.32
N ASP A 205 4.91 12.55 -17.44
CA ASP A 205 5.16 13.22 -18.74
C ASP A 205 6.65 13.26 -19.13
N ASN A 206 7.53 12.67 -18.30
CA ASN A 206 8.99 12.69 -18.43
C ASN A 206 9.61 14.09 -18.37
N ASP A 207 8.92 15.07 -17.80
CA ASP A 207 9.40 16.44 -17.65
C ASP A 207 9.12 16.95 -16.23
N LEU A 208 10.12 16.85 -15.37
CA LEU A 208 10.04 17.38 -14.01
C LEU A 208 10.35 18.89 -14.04
N THR A 209 9.31 19.71 -13.97
CA THR A 209 9.49 21.16 -13.93
C THR A 209 10.31 21.61 -12.71
N GLU A 210 10.96 22.78 -12.82
CA GLU A 210 11.74 23.33 -11.72
C GLU A 210 10.90 23.58 -10.45
N ALA A 211 9.63 23.97 -10.63
CA ALA A 211 8.71 24.18 -9.52
C ALA A 211 8.36 22.87 -8.81
N GLU A 212 8.06 21.82 -9.57
CA GLU A 212 7.77 20.47 -9.02
C GLU A 212 9.00 19.90 -8.32
N ARG A 213 10.15 19.99 -8.95
CA ARG A 213 11.41 19.53 -8.36
C ARG A 213 11.68 20.21 -7.03
N LYS A 214 11.51 21.55 -6.99
CA LYS A 214 11.73 22.32 -5.77
C LYS A 214 10.71 21.94 -4.68
N ALA A 215 9.44 21.82 -5.03
CA ALA A 215 8.39 21.42 -4.08
C ALA A 215 8.65 20.04 -3.47
N LEU A 216 9.02 19.05 -4.30
CA LEU A 216 9.37 17.71 -3.86
C LEU A 216 10.64 17.73 -2.97
N GLN A 217 11.65 18.51 -3.35
CA GLN A 217 12.86 18.63 -2.56
C GLN A 217 12.60 19.27 -1.20
N ASP A 218 11.85 20.38 -1.16
CA ASP A 218 11.53 21.08 0.08
C ASP A 218 10.70 20.19 1.03
N GLU A 219 9.74 19.43 0.48
CA GLU A 219 8.93 18.48 1.26
C GLU A 219 9.79 17.35 1.86
N TYR A 220 10.63 16.72 1.05
CA TYR A 220 11.52 15.65 1.50
C TYR A 220 12.51 16.12 2.56
N MET A 221 13.14 17.25 2.32
CA MET A 221 14.07 17.84 3.30
C MET A 221 13.38 18.22 4.61
N GLY A 222 12.13 18.68 4.54
CA GLY A 222 11.32 18.92 5.73
C GLY A 222 11.12 17.64 6.56
N TYR A 223 10.85 16.50 5.93
CA TYR A 223 10.75 15.22 6.63
C TYR A 223 12.08 14.80 7.29
N VAL A 224 13.19 14.97 6.57
CA VAL A 224 14.53 14.66 7.11
C VAL A 224 14.84 15.53 8.34
N GLU A 225 14.61 16.84 8.26
CA GLU A 225 14.87 17.77 9.37
C GLU A 225 14.01 17.50 10.59
N GLU A 226 12.70 17.24 10.39
CA GLU A 226 11.79 16.87 11.48
C GLU A 226 12.20 15.54 12.14
N ALA A 227 12.56 14.55 11.33
CA ALA A 227 12.96 13.23 11.78
C ALA A 227 14.30 13.26 12.53
N MET A 228 15.28 14.02 12.05
CA MET A 228 16.56 14.23 12.74
C MET A 228 16.35 14.88 14.10
N LYS A 229 15.54 15.94 14.18
CA LYS A 229 15.21 16.59 15.44
C LYS A 229 14.54 15.62 16.42
N LEU A 230 13.59 14.81 15.95
CA LEU A 230 12.93 13.79 16.78
C LEU A 230 13.93 12.77 17.31
N ARG A 231 14.86 12.31 16.47
CA ARG A 231 15.95 11.39 16.86
C ARG A 231 16.79 11.99 17.99
N ASP A 232 17.25 13.24 17.81
CA ASP A 232 18.12 13.92 18.77
C ASP A 232 17.41 14.19 20.10
N ASP A 233 16.13 14.55 20.06
CA ASP A 233 15.31 14.74 21.26
C ASP A 233 15.10 13.41 22.02
N LEU A 234 14.90 12.32 21.32
CA LEU A 234 14.79 10.97 21.90
C LEU A 234 16.15 10.51 22.49
N ALA A 235 17.26 10.74 21.82
CA ALA A 235 18.61 10.44 22.30
C ALA A 235 18.88 11.12 23.65
N LYS A 236 18.55 12.41 23.78
CA LYS A 236 18.69 13.18 25.04
C LYS A 236 17.87 12.59 26.19
N VAL A 237 16.60 12.20 25.91
CA VAL A 237 15.71 11.62 26.93
C VAL A 237 16.20 10.24 27.39
N THR A 238 16.81 9.48 26.50
CA THR A 238 17.35 8.14 26.80
C THR A 238 18.75 8.16 27.40
N GLY A 239 19.40 9.34 27.46
CA GLY A 239 20.73 9.50 28.05
C GLY A 239 21.87 9.02 27.15
N TYR A 240 21.64 9.00 25.86
CA TYR A 240 22.61 8.66 24.81
C TYR A 240 22.93 9.91 23.96
N ASP A 241 23.40 10.97 24.64
CA ASP A 241 23.97 12.18 24.00
C ASP A 241 25.44 11.98 23.67
#